data_784c845847154c85c1d18dd6abd949d4
#
_entry.id   784c845847154c85c1d18dd6abd949d4
#
_cell.length_a   1.000
_cell.length_b   1.000
_cell.length_c   1.000
_cell.angle_alpha   90.00
_cell.angle_beta   90.00
_cell.angle_gamma   90.00
#
_symmetry.space_group_name_H-M   'P 1'
#
loop_
_entity.id
_entity.type
_entity.pdbx_description
1 polymer ?
#
loop_
_entity_poly.entity_id
_entity_poly.type
_entity_poly.pdbx_seq_one_letter_code
_entity_poly.pdbx_strand_id
1 'polypeptide(L)'
;MAVNSPLPVAADLKPVNGIEIGFAEAGIKKPNRKDLLVLRLADGATVSGVFTKNRFCAAPVQICKANLEAVKNGGAPIRALVVNTGNANAGTGDEGMARARQVCQSLASLLQCAPEQILPFSTGVILEPLPVEKITAALPRAIENLQLDNWYNAAEAIMTTDTQPKAASVTVDIRGHAVTMTDVVAAVASEYRKLGRLCLEREFGPYLTHAR
;
A
#
# COMPACT_ATOMS: atom_id res chain seq x y z
N MET A 1 13.15 -4.13 -15.43
CA MET A 1 12.39 -3.58 -16.57
C MET A 1 11.10 -4.38 -16.70
N ALA A 2 9.95 -3.72 -16.84
CA ALA A 2 8.70 -4.40 -17.19
C ALA A 2 8.78 -4.73 -18.70
N VAL A 3 9.38 -5.85 -19.01
CA VAL A 3 9.52 -6.29 -20.40
C VAL A 3 8.15 -6.79 -20.87
N ASN A 4 7.60 -6.14 -21.89
CA ASN A 4 6.35 -6.53 -22.58
C ASN A 4 5.04 -6.44 -21.76
N SER A 5 4.97 -5.63 -20.71
CA SER A 5 3.67 -5.29 -20.11
C SER A 5 3.09 -4.05 -20.81
N PRO A 6 1.86 -4.09 -21.29
CA PRO A 6 1.19 -2.89 -21.81
C PRO A 6 1.03 -1.86 -20.68
N LEU A 7 1.03 -0.58 -21.02
CA LEU A 7 0.66 0.46 -20.06
C LEU A 7 -0.79 0.24 -19.61
N PRO A 8 -1.07 0.35 -18.32
CA PRO A 8 -2.45 0.29 -17.85
C PRO A 8 -3.23 1.49 -18.41
N VAL A 9 -4.45 1.26 -18.84
CA VAL A 9 -5.38 2.31 -19.25
C VAL A 9 -6.18 2.71 -18.02
N ALA A 10 -6.17 3.99 -17.65
CA ALA A 10 -6.84 4.46 -16.44
C ALA A 10 -8.34 4.09 -16.40
N ALA A 11 -9.02 4.16 -17.56
CA ALA A 11 -10.43 3.81 -17.68
C ALA A 11 -10.74 2.31 -17.47
N ASP A 12 -9.74 1.45 -17.60
CA ASP A 12 -9.89 0.00 -17.40
C ASP A 12 -9.69 -0.40 -15.93
N LEU A 13 -9.16 0.51 -15.11
CA LEU A 13 -8.96 0.29 -13.68
C LEU A 13 -10.26 0.55 -12.92
N LYS A 14 -10.86 -0.50 -12.41
CA LYS A 14 -12.17 -0.44 -11.75
C LYS A 14 -12.04 -0.07 -10.29
N PRO A 15 -12.91 0.81 -9.77
CA PRO A 15 -13.00 1.07 -8.34
C PRO A 15 -13.32 -0.19 -7.55
N VAL A 16 -12.74 -0.31 -6.37
CA VAL A 16 -13.08 -1.33 -5.37
C VAL A 16 -13.87 -0.64 -4.27
N ASN A 17 -15.10 -1.09 -4.07
CA ASN A 17 -15.98 -0.51 -3.07
C ASN A 17 -15.34 -0.57 -1.68
N GLY A 18 -15.38 0.54 -0.96
CA GLY A 18 -14.80 0.64 0.38
C GLY A 18 -13.31 1.00 0.41
N ILE A 19 -12.69 1.31 -0.74
CA ILE A 19 -11.31 1.81 -0.82
C ILE A 19 -11.32 3.16 -1.52
N GLU A 20 -10.87 4.20 -0.85
CA GLU A 20 -10.61 5.51 -1.44
C GLU A 20 -9.10 5.77 -1.45
N ILE A 21 -8.62 6.33 -2.53
CA ILE A 21 -7.21 6.53 -2.81
C ILE A 21 -6.92 8.01 -2.94
N GLY A 22 -5.96 8.49 -2.16
CA GLY A 22 -5.43 9.84 -2.26
C GLY A 22 -3.92 9.83 -2.41
N PHE A 23 -3.37 10.85 -3.04
CA PHE A 23 -1.93 10.94 -3.30
C PHE A 23 -1.43 12.38 -3.17
N ALA A 24 -0.12 12.52 -2.98
CA ALA A 24 0.53 13.82 -2.97
C ALA A 24 1.98 13.71 -3.49
N GLU A 25 2.51 14.87 -3.85
CA GLU A 25 3.92 15.10 -4.12
C GLU A 25 4.57 15.65 -2.85
N ALA A 26 5.14 14.78 -2.02
CA ALA A 26 5.82 15.16 -0.78
C ALA A 26 7.27 15.61 -1.02
N GLY A 27 7.84 15.30 -2.19
CA GLY A 27 9.23 15.60 -2.51
C GLY A 27 10.22 14.83 -1.63
N ILE A 28 9.91 13.56 -1.35
CA ILE A 28 10.70 12.70 -0.44
C ILE A 28 12.13 12.57 -0.93
N LYS A 29 12.32 12.22 -2.20
CA LYS A 29 13.64 12.10 -2.82
C LYS A 29 13.81 13.02 -4.04
N LYS A 30 12.76 13.17 -4.85
CA LYS A 30 12.76 13.99 -6.07
C LYS A 30 11.54 14.89 -6.08
N PRO A 31 11.65 16.14 -6.55
CA PRO A 31 10.50 17.02 -6.73
C PRO A 31 9.60 16.55 -7.90
N ASN A 32 8.40 17.09 -7.95
CA ASN A 32 7.44 16.91 -9.03
C ASN A 32 7.14 15.43 -9.33
N ARG A 33 6.94 14.65 -8.28
CA ARG A 33 6.62 13.23 -8.37
C ARG A 33 5.61 12.86 -7.29
N LYS A 34 4.59 12.09 -7.68
CA LYS A 34 3.72 11.42 -6.72
C LYS A 34 4.56 10.41 -5.95
N ASP A 35 4.78 10.66 -4.68
CA ASP A 35 5.65 9.85 -3.82
C ASP A 35 5.03 9.58 -2.43
N LEU A 36 3.79 10.03 -2.24
CA LEU A 36 2.96 9.73 -1.10
C LEU A 36 1.58 9.25 -1.56
N LEU A 37 1.14 8.11 -1.04
CA LEU A 37 -0.15 7.48 -1.31
C LEU A 37 -0.84 7.16 0.00
N VAL A 38 -2.14 7.39 0.07
CA VAL A 38 -3.02 6.99 1.17
C VAL A 38 -4.16 6.18 0.59
N LEU A 39 -4.42 5.01 1.18
CA LEU A 39 -5.62 4.23 0.93
C LEU A 39 -6.46 4.29 2.20
N ARG A 40 -7.63 4.91 2.13
CA ARG A 40 -8.62 4.92 3.22
C ARG A 40 -9.59 3.76 3.03
N LEU A 41 -9.84 3.03 4.11
CA LEU A 41 -10.70 1.85 4.11
C LEU A 41 -12.02 2.17 4.81
N ALA A 42 -13.12 1.72 4.22
CA ALA A 42 -14.45 1.84 4.80
C ALA A 42 -14.60 0.97 6.07
N ASP A 43 -15.61 1.25 6.85
CA ASP A 43 -15.99 0.40 7.98
C ASP A 43 -16.36 -1.00 7.48
N GLY A 44 -15.90 -2.01 8.20
CA GLY A 44 -16.11 -3.41 7.84
C GLY A 44 -15.10 -3.97 6.82
N ALA A 45 -14.19 -3.15 6.29
CA ALA A 45 -13.11 -3.66 5.45
C ALA A 45 -12.16 -4.55 6.25
N THR A 46 -11.74 -5.64 5.64
CA THR A 46 -10.75 -6.56 6.23
C THR A 46 -9.41 -6.42 5.51
N VAL A 47 -8.32 -6.54 6.27
CA VAL A 47 -6.96 -6.43 5.74
C VAL A 47 -6.14 -7.65 6.13
N SER A 48 -5.51 -8.26 5.15
CA SER A 48 -4.53 -9.34 5.34
C SER A 48 -3.19 -8.95 4.76
N GLY A 49 -2.11 -9.48 5.31
CA GLY A 49 -0.75 -9.23 4.84
C GLY A 49 0.10 -10.49 4.84
N VAL A 50 0.99 -10.59 3.85
CA VAL A 50 2.03 -11.61 3.79
C VAL A 50 3.40 -10.95 3.92
N PHE A 51 4.28 -11.57 4.67
CA PHE A 51 5.60 -11.04 4.99
C PHE A 51 6.68 -12.08 4.74
N THR A 52 7.85 -11.60 4.32
CA THR A 52 9.01 -12.47 4.22
C THR A 52 9.53 -12.87 5.61
N LYS A 53 10.31 -13.94 5.64
CA LYS A 53 11.04 -14.37 6.85
C LYS A 53 12.41 -13.67 7.01
N ASN A 54 12.64 -12.56 6.29
CA ASN A 54 13.88 -11.83 6.37
C ASN A 54 14.09 -11.30 7.80
N ARG A 55 15.25 -11.58 8.36
CA ARG A 55 15.63 -11.12 9.71
C ARG A 55 15.99 -9.64 9.76
N PHE A 56 16.47 -9.08 8.63
CA PHE A 56 16.71 -7.65 8.46
C PHE A 56 15.39 -6.97 8.06
N CYS A 57 14.51 -6.79 9.04
CA CYS A 57 13.15 -6.35 8.82
C CYS A 57 13.06 -4.83 8.94
N ALA A 58 12.60 -4.17 7.88
CA ALA A 58 12.39 -2.72 7.85
C ALA A 58 11.34 -2.26 8.88
N ALA A 59 11.46 -1.04 9.37
CA ALA A 59 10.56 -0.48 10.37
C ALA A 59 9.07 -0.56 9.97
N PRO A 60 8.65 -0.16 8.75
CA PRO A 60 7.24 -0.26 8.35
C PRO A 60 6.73 -1.70 8.38
N VAL A 61 7.55 -2.68 7.99
CA VAL A 61 7.15 -4.10 8.02
C VAL A 61 6.92 -4.59 9.45
N GLN A 62 7.73 -4.16 10.41
CA GLN A 62 7.57 -4.52 11.81
C GLN A 62 6.27 -3.94 12.38
N ILE A 63 5.96 -2.67 12.06
CA ILE A 63 4.70 -2.03 12.48
C ILE A 63 3.50 -2.74 11.85
N CYS A 64 3.53 -3.03 10.54
CA CYS A 64 2.45 -3.75 9.88
C CYS A 64 2.17 -5.12 10.52
N LYS A 65 3.23 -5.89 10.84
CA LYS A 65 3.09 -7.17 11.53
C LYS A 65 2.41 -7.01 12.89
N ALA A 66 2.87 -6.05 13.70
CA ALA A 66 2.33 -5.80 15.03
C ALA A 66 0.85 -5.37 14.96
N ASN A 67 0.51 -4.43 14.07
CA ASN A 67 -0.85 -3.92 13.95
C ASN A 67 -1.82 -5.00 13.41
N LEU A 68 -1.42 -5.79 12.42
CA LEU A 68 -2.24 -6.89 11.92
C LEU A 68 -2.41 -8.02 12.95
N GLU A 69 -1.39 -8.29 13.76
CA GLU A 69 -1.51 -9.25 14.86
C GLU A 69 -2.45 -8.73 15.96
N ALA A 70 -2.41 -7.43 16.27
CA ALA A 70 -3.35 -6.81 17.21
C ALA A 70 -4.81 -6.96 16.73
N VAL A 71 -5.08 -6.76 15.43
CA VAL A 71 -6.42 -6.97 14.84
C VAL A 71 -6.87 -8.41 15.01
N LYS A 72 -6.02 -9.41 14.76
CA LYS A 72 -6.35 -10.83 14.97
C LYS A 72 -6.71 -11.17 16.41
N ASN A 73 -6.11 -10.45 17.36
CA ASN A 73 -6.36 -10.62 18.78
C ASN A 73 -7.52 -9.75 19.31
N GLY A 74 -8.39 -9.27 18.41
CA GLY A 74 -9.60 -8.51 18.78
C GLY A 74 -9.39 -7.00 18.89
N GLY A 75 -8.24 -6.49 18.42
CA GLY A 75 -7.99 -5.04 18.31
C GLY A 75 -8.83 -4.37 17.24
N ALA A 76 -8.78 -3.04 17.21
CA ALA A 76 -9.52 -2.24 16.23
C ALA A 76 -9.07 -2.54 14.77
N PRO A 77 -10.00 -2.55 13.80
CA PRO A 77 -9.70 -2.86 12.41
C PRO A 77 -8.81 -1.80 11.77
N ILE A 78 -8.05 -2.18 10.76
CA ILE A 78 -7.23 -1.24 9.98
C ILE A 78 -8.14 -0.26 9.24
N ARG A 79 -7.77 1.03 9.27
CA ARG A 79 -8.53 2.13 8.66
C ARG A 79 -7.82 2.75 7.47
N ALA A 80 -6.50 2.67 7.41
CA ALA A 80 -5.77 3.20 6.25
C ALA A 80 -4.41 2.54 6.07
N LEU A 81 -3.91 2.64 4.84
CA LEU A 81 -2.54 2.36 4.47
C LEU A 81 -1.88 3.67 4.02
N VAL A 82 -0.63 3.90 4.40
CA VAL A 82 0.18 5.01 3.92
C VAL A 82 1.45 4.48 3.28
N VAL A 83 1.69 4.86 2.03
CA VAL A 83 2.84 4.41 1.26
C VAL A 83 3.70 5.62 0.90
N ASN A 84 4.97 5.56 1.21
CA ASN A 84 5.94 6.54 0.70
C ASN A 84 6.94 5.88 -0.25
N THR A 85 7.37 6.62 -1.28
CA THR A 85 8.39 6.19 -2.22
C THR A 85 9.62 7.11 -2.19
N GLY A 86 10.79 6.55 -2.53
CA GLY A 86 12.07 7.26 -2.49
C GLY A 86 12.92 6.98 -1.25
N ASN A 87 12.33 6.51 -0.16
CA ASN A 87 13.00 6.09 1.07
C ASN A 87 12.35 4.80 1.58
N ALA A 88 13.13 3.77 1.83
CA ALA A 88 12.64 2.46 2.27
C ALA A 88 12.48 2.32 3.79
N ASN A 89 13.00 3.26 4.55
CA ASN A 89 13.06 3.22 6.02
C ASN A 89 13.53 1.85 6.55
N ALA A 90 14.59 1.35 5.92
CA ALA A 90 15.21 0.06 6.23
C ALA A 90 16.67 0.25 6.67
N GLY A 91 17.08 -0.51 7.68
CA GLY A 91 18.42 -0.37 8.29
C GLY A 91 18.56 0.87 9.15
N THR A 92 17.46 1.48 9.59
CA THR A 92 17.40 2.75 10.34
C THR A 92 17.19 2.55 11.84
N GLY A 93 17.13 1.31 12.32
CA GLY A 93 17.01 0.98 13.74
C GLY A 93 15.80 1.61 14.45
N ASP A 94 15.97 1.95 15.72
CA ASP A 94 14.91 2.51 16.56
C ASP A 94 14.45 3.89 16.08
N GLU A 95 15.33 4.68 15.49
CA GLU A 95 14.97 5.96 14.89
C GLU A 95 13.97 5.77 13.73
N GLY A 96 14.22 4.79 12.86
CA GLY A 96 13.31 4.46 11.77
C GLY A 96 11.94 3.99 12.26
N MET A 97 11.90 3.25 13.36
CA MET A 97 10.67 2.85 14.03
C MET A 97 9.90 4.05 14.58
N ALA A 98 10.58 4.97 15.25
CA ALA A 98 9.99 6.18 15.80
C ALA A 98 9.41 7.07 14.68
N ARG A 99 10.16 7.27 13.59
CA ARG A 99 9.75 8.05 12.42
C ARG A 99 8.53 7.43 11.71
N ALA A 100 8.50 6.12 11.52
CA ALA A 100 7.36 5.43 10.93
C ALA A 100 6.10 5.56 11.81
N ARG A 101 6.23 5.43 13.13
CA ARG A 101 5.12 5.66 14.08
C ARG A 101 4.60 7.09 14.02
N GLN A 102 5.48 8.08 13.88
CA GLN A 102 5.09 9.48 13.75
C GLN A 102 4.26 9.73 12.49
N VAL A 103 4.59 9.09 11.36
CA VAL A 103 3.75 9.13 10.14
C VAL A 103 2.38 8.51 10.40
N CYS A 104 2.33 7.32 11.05
CA CYS A 104 1.07 6.70 11.43
C CYS A 104 0.22 7.60 12.34
N GLN A 105 0.84 8.21 13.36
CA GLN A 105 0.18 9.15 14.27
C GLN A 105 -0.41 10.35 13.54
N SER A 106 0.34 10.93 12.61
CA SER A 106 -0.10 12.11 11.85
C SER A 106 -1.29 11.78 10.95
N LEU A 107 -1.24 10.64 10.24
CA LEU A 107 -2.37 10.20 9.41
C LEU A 107 -3.58 9.82 10.26
N ALA A 108 -3.36 9.12 11.37
CA ALA A 108 -4.44 8.72 12.29
C ALA A 108 -5.19 9.93 12.84
N SER A 109 -4.47 11.00 13.18
CA SER A 109 -5.07 12.27 13.64
C SER A 109 -5.97 12.90 12.57
N LEU A 110 -5.55 12.88 11.30
CA LEU A 110 -6.35 13.40 10.19
C LEU A 110 -7.60 12.55 9.91
N LEU A 111 -7.50 11.23 10.11
CA LEU A 111 -8.59 10.28 9.89
C LEU A 111 -9.45 10.02 11.14
N GLN A 112 -9.13 10.64 12.27
CA GLN A 112 -9.81 10.44 13.56
C GLN A 112 -9.86 8.97 14.00
N CYS A 113 -8.73 8.26 13.88
CA CYS A 113 -8.56 6.87 14.29
C CYS A 113 -7.30 6.69 15.14
N ALA A 114 -7.06 5.48 15.63
CA ALA A 114 -5.85 5.17 16.39
C ALA A 114 -4.64 4.90 15.45
N PRO A 115 -3.41 5.23 15.86
CA PRO A 115 -2.20 4.97 15.06
C PRO A 115 -2.01 3.49 14.70
N GLU A 116 -2.47 2.58 15.55
CA GLU A 116 -2.43 1.14 15.35
C GLU A 116 -3.34 0.66 14.21
N GLN A 117 -4.29 1.51 13.79
CA GLN A 117 -5.17 1.26 12.65
C GLN A 117 -4.55 1.70 11.31
N ILE A 118 -3.31 2.20 11.31
CA ILE A 118 -2.58 2.62 10.11
C ILE A 118 -1.47 1.62 9.79
N LEU A 119 -1.39 1.21 8.53
CA LEU A 119 -0.29 0.39 8.01
C LEU A 119 0.66 1.24 7.19
N PRO A 120 1.92 1.44 7.62
CA PRO A 120 2.93 2.16 6.86
C PRO A 120 3.64 1.25 5.86
N PHE A 121 3.94 1.78 4.67
CA PHE A 121 4.76 1.16 3.65
C PHE A 121 5.81 2.14 3.16
N SER A 122 7.03 1.68 2.98
CA SER A 122 8.13 2.50 2.49
C SER A 122 8.95 1.73 1.46
N THR A 123 9.27 2.37 0.35
CA THR A 123 10.09 1.78 -0.69
C THR A 123 11.06 2.80 -1.27
N GLY A 124 12.30 2.40 -1.56
CA GLY A 124 13.34 3.26 -2.11
C GLY A 124 14.71 3.03 -1.49
N VAL A 125 15.41 4.11 -1.15
CA VAL A 125 16.77 4.07 -0.61
C VAL A 125 16.75 3.54 0.83
N ILE A 126 17.71 2.65 1.14
CA ILE A 126 17.94 2.11 2.49
C ILE A 126 18.97 2.95 3.24
N LEU A 127 19.04 2.80 4.58
CA LEU A 127 20.01 3.44 5.45
C LEU A 127 19.94 4.98 5.49
N GLU A 128 18.89 5.58 4.96
CA GLU A 128 18.62 7.01 5.07
C GLU A 128 17.47 7.26 6.06
N PRO A 129 17.53 8.31 6.90
CA PRO A 129 16.44 8.70 7.76
C PRO A 129 15.16 9.00 6.95
N LEU A 130 14.01 8.52 7.41
CA LEU A 130 12.73 8.83 6.77
C LEU A 130 12.42 10.32 6.93
N PRO A 131 12.16 11.10 5.86
CA PRO A 131 11.87 12.52 5.94
C PRO A 131 10.42 12.77 6.40
N VAL A 132 10.15 12.57 7.68
CA VAL A 132 8.80 12.62 8.28
C VAL A 132 8.13 13.96 8.02
N GLU A 133 8.86 15.06 8.14
CA GLU A 133 8.35 16.42 8.00
C GLU A 133 7.75 16.64 6.61
N LYS A 134 8.39 16.11 5.55
CA LYS A 134 7.87 16.17 4.18
C LYS A 134 6.60 15.35 4.02
N ILE A 135 6.61 14.13 4.58
CA ILE A 135 5.46 13.23 4.51
C ILE A 135 4.27 13.85 5.23
N THR A 136 4.46 14.27 6.48
CA THR A 136 3.37 14.81 7.32
C THR A 136 2.80 16.11 6.76
N ALA A 137 3.64 16.98 6.18
CA ALA A 137 3.18 18.19 5.51
C ALA A 137 2.32 17.91 4.25
N ALA A 138 2.55 16.77 3.58
CA ALA A 138 1.81 16.41 2.36
C ALA A 138 0.55 15.56 2.63
N LEU A 139 0.41 14.97 3.83
CA LEU A 139 -0.76 14.15 4.18
C LEU A 139 -2.11 14.87 3.98
N PRO A 140 -2.32 16.13 4.40
CA PRO A 140 -3.60 16.81 4.19
C PRO A 140 -4.00 16.84 2.72
N ARG A 141 -3.06 17.14 1.82
CA ARG A 141 -3.31 17.14 0.37
C ARG A 141 -3.69 15.76 -0.17
N ALA A 142 -3.06 14.69 0.36
CA ALA A 142 -3.45 13.34 -0.01
C ALA A 142 -4.87 13.00 0.46
N ILE A 143 -5.28 13.49 1.63
CA ILE A 143 -6.64 13.29 2.16
C ILE A 143 -7.68 14.09 1.35
N GLU A 144 -7.37 15.32 0.95
CA GLU A 144 -8.27 16.19 0.19
C GLU A 144 -8.64 15.59 -1.18
N ASN A 145 -7.77 14.78 -1.79
CA ASN A 145 -8.01 14.19 -3.09
C ASN A 145 -8.38 12.69 -3.06
N LEU A 146 -8.86 12.18 -1.93
CA LEU A 146 -9.36 10.83 -1.80
C LEU A 146 -10.53 10.57 -2.77
N GLN A 147 -10.38 9.57 -3.66
CA GLN A 147 -11.37 9.17 -4.64
C GLN A 147 -11.32 7.65 -4.88
N LEU A 148 -12.42 7.09 -5.35
CA LEU A 148 -12.56 5.65 -5.61
C LEU A 148 -11.79 5.18 -6.86
N ASP A 149 -11.54 6.07 -7.80
CA ASP A 149 -10.99 5.79 -9.14
C ASP A 149 -9.52 6.20 -9.32
N ASN A 150 -8.85 6.62 -8.26
CA ASN A 150 -7.43 7.04 -8.28
C ASN A 150 -6.43 5.87 -8.45
N TRP A 151 -6.82 4.73 -8.97
CA TRP A 151 -5.97 3.54 -9.11
C TRP A 151 -4.76 3.75 -10.01
N TYR A 152 -4.89 4.51 -11.10
CA TYR A 152 -3.76 4.84 -11.97
C TYR A 152 -2.74 5.72 -11.24
N ASN A 153 -3.23 6.73 -10.50
CA ASN A 153 -2.40 7.59 -9.66
C ASN A 153 -1.70 6.78 -8.54
N ALA A 154 -2.36 5.77 -7.98
CA ALA A 154 -1.74 4.86 -7.02
C ALA A 154 -0.58 4.09 -7.64
N ALA A 155 -0.76 3.55 -8.86
CA ALA A 155 0.30 2.83 -9.56
C ALA A 155 1.51 3.72 -9.85
N GLU A 156 1.31 5.00 -10.17
CA GLU A 156 2.40 5.97 -10.33
C GLU A 156 3.08 6.30 -9.00
N ALA A 157 2.29 6.51 -7.94
CA ALA A 157 2.79 6.94 -6.64
C ALA A 157 3.67 5.89 -5.94
N ILE A 158 3.47 4.60 -6.22
CA ILE A 158 4.28 3.52 -5.64
C ILE A 158 5.54 3.18 -6.46
N MET A 159 5.75 3.79 -7.62
CA MET A 159 6.95 3.56 -8.44
C MET A 159 8.21 4.04 -7.72
N THR A 160 9.31 3.32 -7.89
CA THR A 160 10.67 3.73 -7.47
C THR A 160 11.62 3.74 -8.65
N THR A 161 12.08 2.57 -9.06
CA THR A 161 12.94 2.33 -10.23
C THR A 161 12.14 1.87 -11.45
N ASP A 162 10.84 1.79 -11.31
CA ASP A 162 9.93 1.47 -12.41
C ASP A 162 10.02 2.52 -13.52
N THR A 163 9.97 2.06 -14.77
CA THR A 163 9.94 2.94 -15.94
C THR A 163 8.52 3.29 -16.36
N GLN A 164 7.53 2.52 -15.87
CA GLN A 164 6.12 2.72 -16.15
C GLN A 164 5.25 2.16 -15.00
N PRO A 165 4.05 2.73 -14.79
CA PRO A 165 3.11 2.21 -13.82
C PRO A 165 2.61 0.81 -14.21
N LYS A 166 2.23 0.02 -13.20
CA LYS A 166 1.69 -1.33 -13.37
C LYS A 166 0.44 -1.46 -12.54
N ALA A 167 -0.68 -1.70 -13.19
CA ALA A 167 -1.97 -1.94 -12.57
C ALA A 167 -2.83 -2.81 -13.48
N ALA A 168 -3.76 -3.52 -12.89
CA ALA A 168 -4.74 -4.31 -13.60
C ALA A 168 -6.04 -4.42 -12.80
N SER A 169 -7.16 -4.55 -13.50
CA SER A 169 -8.46 -4.84 -12.89
C SER A 169 -9.13 -6.00 -13.62
N VAL A 170 -9.82 -6.81 -12.85
CA VAL A 170 -10.66 -7.89 -13.36
C VAL A 170 -11.93 -7.97 -12.53
N THR A 171 -13.04 -8.32 -13.18
CA THR A 171 -14.27 -8.71 -12.48
C THR A 171 -14.53 -10.18 -12.74
N VAL A 172 -14.68 -10.95 -11.67
CA VAL A 172 -14.95 -12.39 -11.74
C VAL A 172 -16.27 -12.69 -11.05
N ASP A 173 -16.99 -13.69 -11.53
CA ASP A 173 -18.13 -14.23 -10.81
C ASP A 173 -17.64 -15.23 -9.74
N ILE A 174 -18.02 -14.97 -8.50
CA ILE A 174 -17.77 -15.90 -7.40
C ILE A 174 -19.11 -16.26 -6.78
N ARG A 175 -19.61 -17.46 -7.09
CA ARG A 175 -20.87 -17.99 -6.57
C ARG A 175 -22.08 -17.08 -6.85
N GLY A 176 -22.18 -16.54 -8.07
CA GLY A 176 -23.25 -15.64 -8.48
C GLY A 176 -23.07 -14.19 -8.06
N HIS A 177 -21.91 -13.83 -7.49
CA HIS A 177 -21.57 -12.46 -7.10
C HIS A 177 -20.44 -11.92 -7.97
N ALA A 178 -20.66 -10.77 -8.60
CA ALA A 178 -19.61 -10.08 -9.34
C ALA A 178 -18.61 -9.45 -8.36
N VAL A 179 -17.38 -9.93 -8.34
CA VAL A 179 -16.29 -9.44 -7.49
C VAL A 179 -15.27 -8.72 -8.34
N THR A 180 -15.02 -7.45 -8.03
CA THR A 180 -13.99 -6.64 -8.67
C THR A 180 -12.69 -6.74 -7.86
N MET A 181 -11.61 -7.08 -8.56
CA MET A 181 -10.24 -7.05 -8.03
C MET A 181 -9.43 -6.05 -8.82
N THR A 182 -8.76 -5.13 -8.12
CA THR A 182 -7.83 -4.17 -8.73
C THR A 182 -6.50 -4.24 -8.00
N ASP A 183 -5.44 -4.32 -8.77
CA ASP A 183 -4.07 -4.45 -8.27
C ASP A 183 -3.19 -3.32 -8.80
N VAL A 184 -2.27 -2.87 -7.96
CA VAL A 184 -1.19 -1.93 -8.30
C VAL A 184 0.13 -2.52 -7.82
N VAL A 185 1.13 -2.53 -8.68
CA VAL A 185 2.39 -3.21 -8.43
C VAL A 185 3.57 -2.26 -8.59
N ALA A 186 4.37 -2.12 -7.52
CA ALA A 186 5.70 -1.51 -7.63
C ALA A 186 6.69 -2.51 -8.24
N ALA A 187 7.79 -2.03 -8.83
CA ALA A 187 8.90 -2.88 -9.20
C ALA A 187 9.45 -3.50 -7.94
N VAL A 188 9.16 -4.74 -7.79
CA VAL A 188 9.79 -5.58 -6.80
C VAL A 188 10.84 -6.39 -7.54
N ALA A 189 12.02 -6.53 -6.94
CA ALA A 189 13.03 -7.41 -7.45
C ALA A 189 12.40 -8.77 -7.80
N SER A 190 12.90 -9.43 -8.82
CA SER A 190 12.33 -10.59 -9.53
C SER A 190 11.76 -11.74 -8.67
N GLU A 191 12.00 -11.73 -7.38
CA GLU A 191 11.53 -12.73 -6.42
C GLU A 191 10.06 -12.56 -5.98
N TYR A 192 9.47 -11.39 -6.18
CA TYR A 192 8.11 -11.08 -5.71
C TYR A 192 6.98 -11.37 -6.71
N ARG A 193 7.29 -11.75 -7.94
CA ARG A 193 6.27 -12.24 -8.90
C ARG A 193 5.48 -13.44 -8.39
N LYS A 194 6.02 -14.15 -7.40
CA LYS A 194 5.37 -15.28 -6.73
C LYS A 194 4.40 -14.88 -5.62
N LEU A 195 4.53 -13.67 -5.05
CA LEU A 195 3.75 -13.26 -3.88
C LEU A 195 2.36 -12.74 -4.24
N GLY A 196 2.19 -12.00 -5.32
CA GLY A 196 0.86 -11.58 -5.79
C GLY A 196 -0.04 -12.78 -6.12
N ARG A 197 0.55 -13.83 -6.73
CA ARG A 197 -0.13 -15.10 -6.96
C ARG A 197 -0.49 -15.84 -5.66
N LEU A 198 0.38 -15.78 -4.65
CA LEU A 198 0.16 -16.44 -3.36
C LEU A 198 -0.94 -15.80 -2.51
N CYS A 199 -1.14 -14.49 -2.59
CA CYS A 199 -2.26 -13.83 -1.92
C CYS A 199 -3.60 -14.29 -2.49
N LEU A 200 -3.73 -14.31 -3.81
CA LEU A 200 -4.93 -14.81 -4.49
C LEU A 200 -5.17 -16.29 -4.23
N GLU A 201 -4.12 -17.12 -4.26
CA GLU A 201 -4.24 -18.58 -4.06
C GLU A 201 -4.57 -18.97 -2.61
N ARG A 202 -4.14 -18.20 -1.62
CA ARG A 202 -4.35 -18.55 -0.21
C ARG A 202 -5.70 -18.09 0.35
N GLU A 203 -6.20 -16.94 -0.08
CA GLU A 203 -7.51 -16.43 0.34
C GLU A 203 -8.65 -17.03 -0.50
N PHE A 204 -8.41 -17.25 -1.78
CA PHE A 204 -9.39 -17.77 -2.73
C PHE A 204 -9.09 -19.18 -3.24
N GLY A 205 -8.00 -19.83 -2.80
CA GLY A 205 -7.59 -21.18 -3.19
C GLY A 205 -8.71 -22.21 -3.13
N PRO A 206 -9.54 -22.27 -2.07
CA PRO A 206 -10.69 -23.15 -2.01
C PRO A 206 -11.77 -22.87 -3.07
N TYR A 207 -11.77 -21.65 -3.64
CA TYR A 207 -12.76 -21.23 -4.64
C TYR A 207 -12.24 -21.32 -6.09
N LEU A 208 -10.91 -21.29 -6.29
CA LEU A 208 -10.28 -21.36 -7.62
C LEU A 208 -10.19 -22.79 -8.17
N THR A 209 -10.25 -23.82 -7.33
CA THR A 209 -10.18 -25.22 -7.74
C THR A 209 -11.44 -25.71 -8.49
N HIS A 210 -12.52 -24.92 -8.53
CA HIS A 210 -13.76 -25.25 -9.22
C HIS A 210 -14.01 -24.41 -10.48
N ALA A 211 -13.09 -23.56 -10.87
CA ALA A 211 -13.13 -22.78 -12.11
C ALA A 211 -12.18 -23.41 -13.17
N ARG A 212 -12.46 -24.63 -13.58
CA ARG A 212 -11.92 -25.26 -14.80
C ARG A 212 -13.05 -25.57 -15.75
#